data_7f3a5a33f89999127af3b459343d63e9
#
_entry.id   7f3a5a33f89999127af3b459343d63e9
#
_cell.length_a   1.000
_cell.length_b   1.000
_cell.length_c   1.000
_cell.angle_alpha   90.00
_cell.angle_beta   90.00
_cell.angle_gamma   90.00
#
_symmetry.space_group_name_H-M   'P 1'
#
loop_
_entity.id
_entity.type
_entity.pdbx_description
1 polymer ?
#
loop_
_entity_poly.entity_id
_entity_poly.type
_entity_poly.pdbx_seq_one_letter_code
_entity_poly.pdbx_strand_id
1 'polypeptide(L)'
;MPTPKALRPFAHREYRVLIAALAISIFGSGMWAVAMVYQVIHLGGGPLELSLVAAAGSVGLVAFVLAGGIAADRIPQRRLIIAVEGANLAVIAAVSGLAMTGLLQLWHVAAGSFVLGVGAAFFFPAYSAILPRILPAQDLLAANGMEGSMRPVLQQAAGPAVAGIVVAALSPSHAVTAVAVCHLLAFIVLNFLGQHALAAPANGAVDGAGGPAGAGAEDAEGRRRSFFHDLREGVIYTLGTPWLLWTLVWACISVLFLIGPIEVLLPFVVRDQLAGDSRMFGFLLAVMGVGAALGSLLTASFRLPRRYLTVMMVSWGAGSLPLAAVGVMDSFWAIAAALFIFGATGSVGMVIWGTLLQRRVPPHLLGRVSSLDFFVSLALMPVSMALAGPAAEVLPIWLIFLVAGGVCPVMAVVAMAVARMPADELAHPLDQEPALERTTAAGD
;
A
#
# COMPACT_ATOMS: atom_id res chain seq x y z
N MET A 1 -36.15 -0.98 7.76
CA MET A 1 -35.00 -0.63 8.62
C MET A 1 -34.06 0.25 7.80
N PRO A 2 -33.57 1.36 8.30
CA PRO A 2 -32.59 2.15 7.55
C PRO A 2 -31.33 1.31 7.34
N THR A 3 -30.83 1.29 6.09
CA THR A 3 -29.58 0.58 5.75
C THR A 3 -28.43 1.07 6.64
N PRO A 4 -27.64 0.16 7.24
CA PRO A 4 -26.48 0.56 8.02
C PRO A 4 -25.59 1.53 7.23
N LYS A 5 -25.03 2.55 7.86
CA LYS A 5 -24.22 3.58 7.18
C LYS A 5 -23.08 2.98 6.33
N ALA A 6 -22.46 1.89 6.79
CA ALA A 6 -21.41 1.18 6.08
C ALA A 6 -21.86 0.53 4.75
N LEU A 7 -23.15 0.23 4.59
CA LEU A 7 -23.70 -0.41 3.40
C LEU A 7 -24.35 0.57 2.41
N ARG A 8 -24.44 1.86 2.75
CA ARG A 8 -25.05 2.88 1.87
C ARG A 8 -24.37 2.99 0.49
N PRO A 9 -23.03 2.93 0.36
CA PRO A 9 -22.39 3.00 -0.95
C PRO A 9 -22.87 1.91 -1.92
N PHE A 10 -23.27 0.75 -1.40
CA PHE A 10 -23.78 -0.37 -2.22
C PHE A 10 -25.17 -0.10 -2.83
N ALA A 11 -25.88 0.95 -2.45
CA ALA A 11 -27.09 1.39 -3.15
C ALA A 11 -26.76 1.86 -4.58
N HIS A 12 -25.55 2.39 -4.82
CA HIS A 12 -25.11 2.89 -6.11
C HIS A 12 -24.57 1.78 -6.99
N ARG A 13 -25.14 1.58 -8.18
CA ARG A 13 -24.75 0.53 -9.13
C ARG A 13 -23.28 0.66 -9.52
N GLU A 14 -22.82 1.89 -9.84
CA GLU A 14 -21.44 2.14 -10.28
C GLU A 14 -20.42 1.78 -9.19
N TYR A 15 -20.74 2.06 -7.93
CA TYR A 15 -19.89 1.65 -6.82
C TYR A 15 -19.83 0.13 -6.67
N ARG A 16 -20.97 -0.59 -6.81
CA ARG A 16 -20.96 -2.07 -6.76
C ARG A 16 -20.05 -2.67 -7.82
N VAL A 17 -20.11 -2.15 -9.04
CA VAL A 17 -19.26 -2.61 -10.14
C VAL A 17 -17.79 -2.32 -9.85
N LEU A 18 -17.48 -1.08 -9.44
CA LEU A 18 -16.10 -0.67 -9.16
C LEU A 18 -15.49 -1.47 -8.00
N ILE A 19 -16.21 -1.63 -6.88
CA ILE A 19 -15.69 -2.32 -5.69
C ILE A 19 -15.56 -3.83 -5.94
N ALA A 20 -16.46 -4.44 -6.74
CA ALA A 20 -16.35 -5.84 -7.13
C ALA A 20 -15.12 -6.09 -8.00
N ALA A 21 -14.89 -5.23 -9.00
CA ALA A 21 -13.69 -5.30 -9.83
C ALA A 21 -12.41 -5.11 -9.01
N LEU A 22 -12.40 -4.10 -8.12
CA LEU A 22 -11.28 -3.86 -7.19
C LEU A 22 -11.02 -5.09 -6.32
N ALA A 23 -12.06 -5.70 -5.73
CA ALA A 23 -11.94 -6.89 -4.89
C ALA A 23 -11.24 -8.04 -5.62
N ILE A 24 -11.66 -8.30 -6.87
CA ILE A 24 -11.09 -9.37 -7.70
C ILE A 24 -9.65 -9.03 -8.09
N SER A 25 -9.37 -7.79 -8.47
CA SER A 25 -8.04 -7.34 -8.91
C SER A 25 -7.02 -7.38 -7.76
N ILE A 26 -7.36 -6.86 -6.56
CA ILE A 26 -6.46 -6.90 -5.39
C ILE A 26 -6.27 -8.33 -4.86
N PHE A 27 -7.29 -9.19 -4.96
CA PHE A 27 -7.14 -10.61 -4.65
C PHE A 27 -6.15 -11.28 -5.61
N GLY A 28 -6.26 -11.04 -6.93
CA GLY A 28 -5.30 -11.50 -7.92
C GLY A 28 -3.89 -10.98 -7.67
N SER A 29 -3.75 -9.71 -7.29
CA SER A 29 -2.46 -9.11 -6.91
C SER A 29 -1.86 -9.78 -5.66
N GLY A 30 -2.70 -10.13 -4.68
CA GLY A 30 -2.28 -10.93 -3.52
C GLY A 30 -1.83 -12.34 -3.90
N MET A 31 -2.51 -12.98 -4.86
CA MET A 31 -2.08 -14.28 -5.39
C MET A 31 -0.73 -14.17 -6.12
N TRP A 32 -0.49 -13.07 -6.85
CA TRP A 32 0.77 -12.82 -7.56
C TRP A 32 1.97 -12.82 -6.62
N ALA A 33 1.83 -12.28 -5.40
CA ALA A 33 2.91 -12.25 -4.40
C ALA A 33 3.51 -13.65 -4.13
N VAL A 34 2.69 -14.70 -4.10
CA VAL A 34 3.15 -16.09 -3.91
C VAL A 34 3.46 -16.77 -5.24
N ALA A 35 2.60 -16.59 -6.26
CA ALA A 35 2.78 -17.22 -7.57
C ALA A 35 4.10 -16.83 -8.22
N MET A 36 4.48 -15.54 -8.16
CA MET A 36 5.74 -15.02 -8.69
C MET A 36 6.94 -15.65 -7.98
N VAL A 37 6.93 -15.71 -6.65
CA VAL A 37 8.00 -16.29 -5.84
C VAL A 37 8.25 -17.75 -6.26
N TYR A 38 7.21 -18.57 -6.27
CA TYR A 38 7.35 -19.98 -6.59
C TYR A 38 7.61 -20.23 -8.09
N GLN A 39 7.21 -19.31 -8.96
CA GLN A 39 7.58 -19.37 -10.37
C GLN A 39 9.07 -19.08 -10.56
N VAL A 40 9.64 -18.11 -9.83
CA VAL A 40 11.10 -17.85 -9.84
C VAL A 40 11.87 -19.06 -9.31
N ILE A 41 11.45 -19.63 -8.19
CA ILE A 41 12.09 -20.86 -7.62
C ILE A 41 11.97 -22.03 -8.61
N HIS A 42 10.82 -22.22 -9.27
CA HIS A 42 10.61 -23.29 -10.26
C HIS A 42 11.53 -23.15 -11.47
N LEU A 43 11.88 -21.94 -11.86
CA LEU A 43 12.85 -21.64 -12.93
C LEU A 43 14.31 -21.76 -12.48
N GLY A 44 14.57 -22.25 -11.26
CA GLY A 44 15.91 -22.41 -10.69
C GLY A 44 16.49 -21.14 -10.07
N GLY A 45 15.68 -20.07 -9.91
CA GLY A 45 16.12 -18.83 -9.29
C GLY A 45 16.26 -18.95 -7.77
N GLY A 46 17.25 -18.22 -7.24
CA GLY A 46 17.52 -18.05 -5.81
C GLY A 46 17.10 -16.66 -5.29
N PRO A 47 17.63 -16.28 -4.12
CA PRO A 47 17.37 -14.95 -3.53
C PRO A 47 17.74 -13.79 -4.45
N LEU A 48 18.83 -13.90 -5.22
CA LEU A 48 19.28 -12.87 -6.16
C LEU A 48 18.25 -12.63 -7.27
N GLU A 49 17.82 -13.70 -7.95
CA GLU A 49 16.85 -13.60 -9.05
C GLU A 49 15.49 -13.09 -8.54
N LEU A 50 15.07 -13.58 -7.37
CA LEU A 50 13.83 -13.11 -6.76
C LEU A 50 13.92 -11.63 -6.39
N SER A 51 15.04 -11.15 -5.87
CA SER A 51 15.24 -9.74 -5.55
C SER A 51 15.16 -8.84 -6.79
N LEU A 52 15.68 -9.28 -7.93
CA LEU A 52 15.60 -8.56 -9.20
C LEU A 52 14.17 -8.48 -9.73
N VAL A 53 13.42 -9.59 -9.64
CA VAL A 53 12.00 -9.63 -10.05
C VAL A 53 11.14 -8.76 -9.16
N ALA A 54 11.32 -8.81 -7.85
CA ALA A 54 10.60 -7.99 -6.89
C ALA A 54 10.95 -6.49 -7.03
N ALA A 55 12.25 -6.19 -7.20
CA ALA A 55 12.71 -4.82 -7.46
C ALA A 55 12.11 -4.25 -8.76
N ALA A 56 11.97 -5.04 -9.82
CA ALA A 56 11.35 -4.59 -11.06
C ALA A 56 9.92 -4.08 -10.83
N GLY A 57 9.11 -4.79 -10.02
CA GLY A 57 7.77 -4.36 -9.65
C GLY A 57 7.75 -3.03 -8.89
N SER A 58 8.60 -2.91 -7.88
CA SER A 58 8.69 -1.69 -7.08
C SER A 58 9.29 -0.51 -7.86
N VAL A 59 10.24 -0.74 -8.77
CA VAL A 59 10.72 0.28 -9.72
C VAL A 59 9.57 0.77 -10.61
N GLY A 60 8.75 -0.15 -11.16
CA GLY A 60 7.58 0.21 -11.95
C GLY A 60 6.62 1.12 -11.18
N LEU A 61 6.33 0.80 -9.91
CA LEU A 61 5.49 1.63 -9.06
C LEU A 61 6.11 3.01 -8.80
N VAL A 62 7.33 3.06 -8.27
CA VAL A 62 7.95 4.31 -7.80
C VAL A 62 8.28 5.25 -8.95
N ALA A 63 8.81 4.72 -10.08
CA ALA A 63 9.16 5.53 -11.23
C ALA A 63 7.95 6.20 -11.91
N PHE A 64 6.77 5.56 -11.84
CA PHE A 64 5.59 6.02 -12.56
C PHE A 64 4.50 6.63 -11.67
N VAL A 65 4.65 6.63 -10.34
CA VAL A 65 3.61 7.11 -9.42
C VAL A 65 3.22 8.58 -9.66
N LEU A 66 4.20 9.44 -9.95
CA LEU A 66 3.93 10.85 -10.27
C LEU A 66 3.22 11.00 -11.64
N ALA A 67 3.62 10.20 -12.63
CA ALA A 67 2.96 10.17 -13.94
C ALA A 67 1.53 9.67 -13.83
N GLY A 68 1.28 8.67 -12.96
CA GLY A 68 -0.05 8.14 -12.65
C GLY A 68 -0.98 9.21 -12.08
N GLY A 69 -0.50 10.02 -11.14
CA GLY A 69 -1.26 11.16 -10.59
C GLY A 69 -1.66 12.16 -11.68
N ILE A 70 -0.69 12.58 -12.51
CA ILE A 70 -0.96 13.50 -13.63
C ILE A 70 -1.95 12.90 -14.64
N ALA A 71 -1.83 11.61 -14.92
CA ALA A 71 -2.74 10.92 -15.84
C ALA A 71 -4.17 10.85 -15.28
N ALA A 72 -4.33 10.60 -13.97
CA ALA A 72 -5.64 10.58 -13.31
C ALA A 72 -6.38 11.92 -13.37
N ASP A 73 -5.64 13.04 -13.44
CA ASP A 73 -6.22 14.37 -13.59
C ASP A 73 -6.61 14.71 -15.03
N ARG A 74 -5.90 14.14 -16.02
CA ARG A 74 -6.06 14.51 -17.45
C ARG A 74 -6.87 13.53 -18.26
N ILE A 75 -6.86 12.24 -17.88
CA ILE A 75 -7.52 11.16 -18.59
C ILE A 75 -8.80 10.79 -17.82
N PRO A 76 -9.93 10.53 -18.51
CA PRO A 76 -11.12 10.01 -17.85
C PRO A 76 -10.78 8.76 -17.04
N GLN A 77 -11.01 8.83 -15.72
CA GLN A 77 -10.57 7.80 -14.74
C GLN A 77 -11.04 6.40 -15.12
N ARG A 78 -12.27 6.27 -15.64
CA ARG A 78 -12.80 5.01 -16.14
C ARG A 78 -11.91 4.40 -17.24
N ARG A 79 -11.49 5.22 -18.22
CA ARG A 79 -10.61 4.74 -19.30
C ARG A 79 -9.26 4.30 -18.78
N LEU A 80 -8.73 5.07 -17.83
CA LEU A 80 -7.43 4.80 -17.20
C LEU A 80 -7.48 3.47 -16.42
N ILE A 81 -8.49 3.26 -15.56
CA ILE A 81 -8.65 2.03 -14.77
C ILE A 81 -8.82 0.81 -15.70
N ILE A 82 -9.64 0.91 -16.75
CA ILE A 82 -9.85 -0.19 -17.72
C ILE A 82 -8.56 -0.48 -18.51
N ALA A 83 -7.82 0.56 -18.92
CA ALA A 83 -6.56 0.39 -19.64
C ALA A 83 -5.49 -0.28 -18.79
N VAL A 84 -5.39 0.11 -17.52
CA VAL A 84 -4.47 -0.51 -16.55
C VAL A 84 -4.82 -1.99 -16.36
N GLU A 85 -6.09 -2.30 -16.09
CA GLU A 85 -6.50 -3.68 -15.87
C GLU A 85 -6.32 -4.53 -17.12
N GLY A 86 -6.56 -3.96 -18.31
CA GLY A 86 -6.28 -4.61 -19.59
C GLY A 86 -4.80 -4.87 -19.83
N ALA A 87 -3.92 -3.95 -19.44
CA ALA A 87 -2.46 -4.13 -19.51
C ALA A 87 -1.98 -5.22 -18.52
N ASN A 88 -2.49 -5.20 -17.28
CA ASN A 88 -2.21 -6.24 -16.28
C ASN A 88 -2.66 -7.62 -16.79
N LEU A 89 -3.88 -7.72 -17.30
CA LEU A 89 -4.39 -8.95 -17.93
C LEU A 89 -3.47 -9.42 -19.07
N ALA A 90 -3.12 -8.53 -20.00
CA ALA A 90 -2.33 -8.90 -21.18
C ALA A 90 -0.95 -9.46 -20.78
N VAL A 91 -0.25 -8.78 -19.85
CA VAL A 91 1.07 -9.22 -19.45
C VAL A 91 1.02 -10.50 -18.62
N ILE A 92 0.07 -10.64 -17.68
CA ILE A 92 -0.02 -11.85 -16.86
C ILE A 92 -0.53 -13.03 -17.68
N ALA A 93 -1.44 -12.83 -18.65
CA ALA A 93 -1.83 -13.88 -19.58
C ALA A 93 -0.65 -14.35 -20.46
N ALA A 94 0.20 -13.42 -20.92
CA ALA A 94 1.43 -13.79 -21.65
C ALA A 94 2.39 -14.59 -20.77
N VAL A 95 2.65 -14.14 -19.51
CA VAL A 95 3.49 -14.89 -18.55
C VAL A 95 2.88 -16.27 -18.28
N SER A 96 1.56 -16.36 -18.10
CA SER A 96 0.86 -17.63 -17.90
C SER A 96 1.01 -18.57 -19.11
N GLY A 97 0.81 -18.06 -20.31
CA GLY A 97 0.97 -18.86 -21.55
C GLY A 97 2.39 -19.39 -21.72
N LEU A 98 3.41 -18.54 -21.47
CA LEU A 98 4.82 -18.97 -21.49
C LEU A 98 5.12 -19.97 -20.38
N ALA A 99 4.54 -19.83 -19.19
CA ALA A 99 4.70 -20.77 -18.08
C ALA A 99 4.10 -22.14 -18.41
N MET A 100 2.90 -22.18 -19.02
CA MET A 100 2.22 -23.42 -19.38
C MET A 100 2.89 -24.16 -20.54
N THR A 101 3.59 -23.42 -21.42
CA THR A 101 4.34 -24.01 -22.53
C THR A 101 5.80 -24.36 -22.20
N GLY A 102 6.27 -24.04 -20.99
CA GLY A 102 7.67 -24.27 -20.58
C GLY A 102 8.67 -23.30 -21.20
N LEU A 103 8.23 -22.24 -21.85
CA LEU A 103 9.07 -21.23 -22.49
C LEU A 103 9.35 -20.02 -21.59
N LEU A 104 8.83 -20.02 -20.37
CA LEU A 104 8.99 -18.91 -19.44
C LEU A 104 10.44 -18.79 -19.00
N GLN A 105 10.93 -17.55 -18.94
CA GLN A 105 12.24 -17.18 -18.41
C GLN A 105 12.11 -16.13 -17.33
N LEU A 106 13.11 -15.96 -16.47
CA LEU A 106 13.09 -15.02 -15.34
C LEU A 106 12.81 -13.57 -15.76
N TRP A 107 13.35 -13.12 -16.89
CA TRP A 107 13.10 -11.77 -17.37
C TRP A 107 11.64 -11.52 -17.78
N HIS A 108 10.90 -12.55 -18.23
CA HIS A 108 9.45 -12.41 -18.49
C HIS A 108 8.69 -12.15 -17.18
N VAL A 109 9.07 -12.84 -16.10
CA VAL A 109 8.48 -12.64 -14.77
C VAL A 109 8.80 -11.24 -14.25
N ALA A 110 10.05 -10.79 -14.43
CA ALA A 110 10.48 -9.43 -14.07
C ALA A 110 9.71 -8.36 -14.86
N ALA A 111 9.54 -8.55 -16.17
CA ALA A 111 8.74 -7.66 -17.01
C ALA A 111 7.27 -7.64 -16.57
N GLY A 112 6.69 -8.79 -16.22
CA GLY A 112 5.34 -8.90 -15.65
C GLY A 112 5.20 -8.12 -14.36
N SER A 113 6.13 -8.32 -13.42
CA SER A 113 6.18 -7.56 -12.16
C SER A 113 6.31 -6.07 -12.38
N PHE A 114 7.18 -5.64 -13.30
CA PHE A 114 7.34 -4.22 -13.65
C PHE A 114 6.03 -3.61 -14.16
N VAL A 115 5.34 -4.27 -15.09
CA VAL A 115 4.07 -3.77 -15.65
C VAL A 115 2.98 -3.71 -14.58
N LEU A 116 2.90 -4.70 -13.68
CA LEU A 116 1.98 -4.65 -12.54
C LEU A 116 2.29 -3.48 -11.60
N GLY A 117 3.57 -3.19 -11.36
CA GLY A 117 4.02 -2.02 -10.60
C GLY A 117 3.60 -0.71 -11.26
N VAL A 118 3.82 -0.57 -12.56
CA VAL A 118 3.34 0.58 -13.36
C VAL A 118 1.81 0.66 -13.27
N GLY A 119 1.11 -0.46 -13.44
CA GLY A 119 -0.33 -0.53 -13.31
C GLY A 119 -0.83 0.03 -11.97
N ALA A 120 -0.21 -0.36 -10.86
CA ALA A 120 -0.54 0.14 -9.52
C ALA A 120 -0.32 1.66 -9.41
N ALA A 121 0.76 2.20 -10.00
CA ALA A 121 1.06 3.64 -10.02
C ALA A 121 -0.04 4.48 -10.68
N PHE A 122 -0.73 3.94 -11.67
CA PHE A 122 -1.84 4.62 -12.36
C PHE A 122 -3.21 4.30 -11.73
N PHE A 123 -3.39 3.09 -11.24
CA PHE A 123 -4.67 2.62 -10.71
C PHE A 123 -5.11 3.38 -9.47
N PHE A 124 -4.22 3.54 -8.47
CA PHE A 124 -4.58 4.13 -7.19
C PHE A 124 -5.04 5.58 -7.27
N PRO A 125 -4.33 6.49 -7.97
CA PRO A 125 -4.81 7.86 -8.15
C PRO A 125 -6.14 7.91 -8.92
N ALA A 126 -6.30 7.10 -9.97
CA ALA A 126 -7.53 7.05 -10.78
C ALA A 126 -8.73 6.54 -9.96
N TYR A 127 -8.52 5.52 -9.11
CA TYR A 127 -9.55 5.00 -8.22
C TYR A 127 -9.98 6.04 -7.19
N SER A 128 -9.02 6.73 -6.55
CA SER A 128 -9.33 7.77 -5.58
C SER A 128 -10.09 8.95 -6.22
N ALA A 129 -9.76 9.29 -7.45
CA ALA A 129 -10.41 10.38 -8.18
C ALA A 129 -11.82 10.04 -8.72
N ILE A 130 -12.14 8.75 -8.93
CA ILE A 130 -13.47 8.33 -9.44
C ILE A 130 -14.51 8.25 -8.33
N LEU A 131 -14.13 7.93 -7.08
CA LEU A 131 -15.07 7.75 -5.96
C LEU A 131 -16.00 8.95 -5.72
N PRO A 132 -15.51 10.21 -5.62
CA PRO A 132 -16.37 11.36 -5.41
C PRO A 132 -17.27 11.72 -6.63
N ARG A 133 -17.04 11.07 -7.77
CA ARG A 133 -17.88 11.24 -8.97
C ARG A 133 -19.06 10.26 -9.02
N ILE A 134 -18.95 9.13 -8.32
CA ILE A 134 -19.97 8.07 -8.32
C ILE A 134 -20.72 7.96 -7.00
N LEU A 135 -20.21 8.61 -5.94
CA LEU A 135 -20.82 8.60 -4.61
C LEU A 135 -21.03 10.01 -4.08
N PRO A 136 -22.14 10.25 -3.35
CA PRO A 136 -22.33 11.48 -2.61
C PRO A 136 -21.32 11.57 -1.44
N ALA A 137 -20.97 12.80 -1.04
CA ALA A 137 -19.93 13.06 -0.03
C ALA A 137 -20.13 12.30 1.30
N GLN A 138 -21.40 12.12 1.71
CA GLN A 138 -21.77 11.40 2.94
C GLN A 138 -21.45 9.91 2.92
N ASP A 139 -21.26 9.30 1.74
CA ASP A 139 -21.01 7.88 1.57
C ASP A 139 -19.50 7.57 1.32
N LEU A 140 -18.68 8.60 1.06
CA LEU A 140 -17.25 8.45 0.78
C LEU A 140 -16.48 7.83 1.96
N LEU A 141 -16.83 8.20 3.20
CA LEU A 141 -16.18 7.63 4.39
C LEU A 141 -16.41 6.11 4.48
N ALA A 142 -17.63 5.67 4.19
CA ALA A 142 -17.98 4.25 4.21
C ALA A 142 -17.27 3.49 3.06
N ALA A 143 -17.17 4.09 1.87
CA ALA A 143 -16.46 3.52 0.72
C ALA A 143 -14.96 3.36 0.99
N ASN A 144 -14.30 4.39 1.53
CA ASN A 144 -12.89 4.33 1.91
C ASN A 144 -12.62 3.33 3.04
N GLY A 145 -13.53 3.23 4.02
CA GLY A 145 -13.46 2.22 5.07
C GLY A 145 -13.56 0.80 4.53
N MET A 146 -14.43 0.57 3.55
CA MET A 146 -14.56 -0.73 2.87
C MET A 146 -13.27 -1.09 2.13
N GLU A 147 -12.70 -0.17 1.34
CA GLU A 147 -11.43 -0.40 0.65
C GLU A 147 -10.30 -0.70 1.64
N GLY A 148 -10.17 0.11 2.69
CA GLY A 148 -9.16 -0.07 3.73
C GLY A 148 -9.23 -1.43 4.42
N SER A 149 -10.43 -2.00 4.58
CA SER A 149 -10.62 -3.35 5.14
C SER A 149 -10.37 -4.47 4.12
N MET A 150 -10.65 -4.23 2.84
CA MET A 150 -10.49 -5.25 1.80
C MET A 150 -9.02 -5.57 1.51
N ARG A 151 -8.12 -4.57 1.55
CA ARG A 151 -6.69 -4.79 1.25
C ARG A 151 -6.03 -5.79 2.18
N PRO A 152 -6.06 -5.64 3.52
CA PRO A 152 -5.50 -6.64 4.42
C PRO A 152 -6.12 -8.03 4.24
N VAL A 153 -7.43 -8.10 4.00
CA VAL A 153 -8.16 -9.37 3.90
C VAL A 153 -7.89 -10.06 2.55
N LEU A 154 -8.07 -9.36 1.43
CA LEU A 154 -7.99 -9.97 0.11
C LEU A 154 -6.55 -10.01 -0.43
N GLN A 155 -5.80 -8.91 -0.33
CA GLN A 155 -4.47 -8.82 -0.91
C GLN A 155 -3.40 -9.44 -0.02
N GLN A 156 -3.48 -9.23 1.30
CA GLN A 156 -2.43 -9.70 2.22
C GLN A 156 -2.72 -11.05 2.87
N ALA A 157 -4.00 -11.46 2.97
CA ALA A 157 -4.35 -12.74 3.58
C ALA A 157 -4.89 -13.76 2.58
N ALA A 158 -6.07 -13.52 2.00
CA ALA A 158 -6.77 -14.53 1.20
C ALA A 158 -6.03 -14.86 -0.11
N GLY A 159 -5.53 -13.86 -0.83
CA GLY A 159 -4.79 -14.04 -2.08
C GLY A 159 -3.56 -14.94 -1.91
N PRO A 160 -2.62 -14.58 -1.02
CA PRO A 160 -1.45 -15.41 -0.73
C PRO A 160 -1.78 -16.83 -0.26
N ALA A 161 -2.77 -17.00 0.63
CA ALA A 161 -3.20 -18.31 1.11
C ALA A 161 -3.70 -19.19 -0.04
N VAL A 162 -4.60 -18.66 -0.89
CA VAL A 162 -5.13 -19.41 -2.04
C VAL A 162 -4.03 -19.72 -3.06
N ALA A 163 -3.15 -18.76 -3.36
CA ALA A 163 -2.04 -19.02 -4.26
C ALA A 163 -1.10 -20.10 -3.74
N GLY A 164 -0.77 -20.10 -2.44
CA GLY A 164 0.04 -21.14 -1.81
C GLY A 164 -0.59 -22.53 -1.95
N ILE A 165 -1.90 -22.64 -1.78
CA ILE A 165 -2.64 -23.90 -1.98
C ILE A 165 -2.61 -24.33 -3.45
N VAL A 166 -2.84 -23.40 -4.40
CA VAL A 166 -2.83 -23.69 -5.84
C VAL A 166 -1.45 -24.14 -6.30
N VAL A 167 -0.39 -23.48 -5.86
CA VAL A 167 0.99 -23.86 -6.17
C VAL A 167 1.28 -25.27 -5.69
N ALA A 168 0.92 -25.58 -4.44
CA ALA A 168 1.22 -26.91 -3.85
C ALA A 168 0.34 -28.02 -4.41
N ALA A 169 -0.91 -27.72 -4.77
CA ALA A 169 -1.85 -28.73 -5.30
C ALA A 169 -1.66 -29.01 -6.79
N LEU A 170 -1.22 -28.01 -7.55
CA LEU A 170 -1.08 -28.07 -9.00
C LEU A 170 0.36 -27.72 -9.45
N SER A 171 0.64 -26.43 -9.60
CA SER A 171 1.99 -25.91 -9.90
C SER A 171 2.02 -24.38 -9.81
N PRO A 172 3.23 -23.77 -9.79
CA PRO A 172 3.36 -22.31 -9.89
C PRO A 172 2.71 -21.72 -11.16
N SER A 173 2.81 -22.42 -12.30
CA SER A 173 2.20 -21.97 -13.57
C SER A 173 0.68 -21.89 -13.49
N HIS A 174 0.01 -22.81 -12.79
CA HIS A 174 -1.44 -22.74 -12.55
C HIS A 174 -1.83 -21.58 -11.64
N ALA A 175 -0.97 -21.25 -10.65
CA ALA A 175 -1.20 -20.07 -9.82
C ALA A 175 -1.11 -18.77 -10.62
N VAL A 176 -0.13 -18.64 -11.53
CA VAL A 176 -0.04 -17.52 -12.47
C VAL A 176 -1.27 -17.45 -13.39
N THR A 177 -1.77 -18.61 -13.86
CA THR A 177 -3.01 -18.68 -14.65
C THR A 177 -4.21 -18.18 -13.83
N ALA A 178 -4.31 -18.56 -12.57
CA ALA A 178 -5.39 -18.08 -11.69
C ALA A 178 -5.32 -16.54 -11.48
N VAL A 179 -4.11 -15.95 -11.40
CA VAL A 179 -3.93 -14.49 -11.39
C VAL A 179 -4.45 -13.88 -12.69
N ALA A 180 -4.11 -14.45 -13.85
CA ALA A 180 -4.62 -13.98 -15.15
C ALA A 180 -6.15 -14.04 -15.22
N VAL A 181 -6.78 -15.09 -14.69
CA VAL A 181 -8.23 -15.21 -14.58
C VAL A 181 -8.83 -14.11 -13.69
N CYS A 182 -8.20 -13.78 -12.56
CA CYS A 182 -8.64 -12.68 -11.72
C CYS A 182 -8.63 -11.35 -12.49
N HIS A 183 -7.53 -11.02 -13.17
CA HIS A 183 -7.46 -9.80 -13.99
C HIS A 183 -8.45 -9.81 -15.14
N LEU A 184 -8.70 -10.97 -15.78
CA LEU A 184 -9.74 -11.10 -16.81
C LEU A 184 -11.14 -10.79 -16.24
N LEU A 185 -11.48 -11.38 -15.10
CA LEU A 185 -12.77 -11.16 -14.46
C LEU A 185 -12.92 -9.69 -14.02
N ALA A 186 -11.88 -9.09 -13.42
CA ALA A 186 -11.87 -7.68 -13.05
C ALA A 186 -12.05 -6.79 -14.30
N PHE A 187 -11.33 -7.06 -15.37
CA PHE A 187 -11.45 -6.35 -16.64
C PHE A 187 -12.87 -6.45 -17.22
N ILE A 188 -13.48 -7.64 -17.23
CA ILE A 188 -14.86 -7.83 -17.69
C ILE A 188 -15.82 -7.03 -16.82
N VAL A 189 -15.70 -7.10 -15.49
CA VAL A 189 -16.57 -6.37 -14.55
C VAL A 189 -16.43 -4.86 -14.75
N LEU A 190 -15.21 -4.33 -14.93
CA LEU A 190 -14.98 -2.90 -15.18
C LEU A 190 -15.65 -2.39 -16.47
N ASN A 191 -15.82 -3.22 -17.47
CA ASN A 191 -16.51 -2.82 -18.71
C ASN A 191 -18.01 -2.54 -18.49
N PHE A 192 -18.63 -3.06 -17.42
CA PHE A 192 -19.99 -2.73 -17.01
C PHE A 192 -20.12 -1.38 -16.29
N LEU A 193 -19.01 -0.69 -15.99
CA LEU A 193 -19.02 0.65 -15.43
C LEU A 193 -19.59 1.64 -16.46
N GLY A 194 -20.66 2.35 -16.10
CA GLY A 194 -21.41 3.22 -17.04
C GLY A 194 -20.56 4.38 -17.58
N GLN A 195 -20.76 4.72 -18.85
CA GLN A 195 -20.05 5.85 -19.48
C GLN A 195 -20.64 7.21 -19.10
N HIS A 196 -21.93 7.28 -18.84
CA HIS A 196 -22.65 8.54 -18.64
C HIS A 196 -22.53 9.11 -17.23
N ALA A 197 -22.36 8.28 -16.22
CA ALA A 197 -22.18 8.74 -14.83
C ALA A 197 -20.86 9.52 -14.60
N LEU A 198 -19.90 9.41 -15.53
CA LEU A 198 -18.55 9.98 -15.42
C LEU A 198 -18.31 11.14 -16.39
N ALA A 199 -19.28 11.46 -17.25
CA ALA A 199 -19.22 12.58 -18.20
C ALA A 199 -19.67 13.92 -17.60
N ALA A 200 -20.25 13.91 -16.38
CA ALA A 200 -20.62 15.17 -15.71
C ALA A 200 -19.34 15.89 -15.27
N PRO A 201 -19.16 17.18 -15.61
CA PRO A 201 -18.10 17.98 -15.04
C PRO A 201 -18.26 17.99 -13.52
N ALA A 202 -17.17 18.10 -12.78
CA ALA A 202 -17.17 18.31 -11.34
C ALA A 202 -17.76 19.72 -11.04
N ASN A 203 -19.05 19.90 -11.25
CA ASN A 203 -19.78 21.10 -10.87
C ASN A 203 -20.02 21.08 -9.37
N GLY A 204 -19.07 21.64 -8.67
CA GLY A 204 -19.09 21.75 -7.22
C GLY A 204 -17.86 22.43 -6.65
N ALA A 205 -17.01 22.98 -7.50
CA ALA A 205 -15.90 23.85 -7.07
C ALA A 205 -16.24 25.29 -7.50
N VAL A 206 -16.65 26.08 -6.54
CA VAL A 206 -16.55 27.55 -6.44
C VAL A 206 -16.64 28.29 -7.79
N ASP A 207 -17.78 28.93 -8.02
CA ASP A 207 -17.94 30.05 -8.96
C ASP A 207 -16.87 31.11 -8.67
N GLY A 208 -15.90 31.21 -9.55
CA GLY A 208 -14.88 32.26 -9.46
C GLY A 208 -13.65 31.99 -10.34
N ALA A 209 -13.81 32.04 -11.65
CA ALA A 209 -12.90 32.60 -12.65
C ALA A 209 -13.22 32.04 -14.05
N GLY A 210 -14.04 32.75 -14.78
CA GLY A 210 -14.13 32.62 -16.24
C GLY A 210 -12.83 33.15 -16.84
N GLY A 211 -12.05 32.24 -17.46
CA GLY A 211 -10.92 32.57 -18.31
C GLY A 211 -11.07 31.90 -19.67
N PRO A 212 -10.73 32.55 -20.79
CA PRO A 212 -11.02 32.09 -22.14
C PRO A 212 -10.18 30.89 -22.56
N ALA A 213 -10.79 30.01 -23.37
CA ALA A 213 -10.15 28.90 -24.03
C ALA A 213 -9.08 29.44 -25.02
N GLY A 214 -7.81 29.28 -24.67
CA GLY A 214 -6.69 29.70 -25.50
C GLY A 214 -5.37 29.76 -24.76
N ALA A 215 -4.96 28.66 -24.13
CA ALA A 215 -3.73 28.66 -23.36
C ALA A 215 -2.75 27.58 -23.87
N GLY A 216 -1.75 28.06 -24.61
CA GLY A 216 -0.59 27.29 -25.04
C GLY A 216 0.51 27.28 -23.98
N ALA A 217 1.72 26.97 -24.36
CA ALA A 217 2.94 26.69 -23.60
C ALA A 217 3.18 27.47 -22.29
N GLU A 218 2.67 28.68 -22.13
CA GLU A 218 2.78 29.53 -20.92
C GLU A 218 2.08 28.94 -19.70
N ASP A 219 0.95 28.21 -19.91
CA ASP A 219 0.25 27.53 -18.81
C ASP A 219 0.97 26.29 -18.31
N ALA A 220 1.79 25.64 -19.15
CA ALA A 220 2.58 24.48 -18.75
C ALA A 220 3.77 24.90 -17.86
N GLU A 221 4.35 26.07 -18.15
CA GLU A 221 5.45 26.62 -17.36
C GLU A 221 4.96 27.22 -16.04
N GLY A 222 3.81 27.88 -16.03
CA GLY A 222 3.13 28.35 -14.83
C GLY A 222 2.74 27.19 -13.89
N ARG A 223 2.21 26.08 -14.44
CA ARG A 223 1.90 24.85 -13.66
C ARG A 223 3.12 24.12 -13.15
N ARG A 224 4.24 24.10 -13.88
CA ARG A 224 5.52 23.55 -13.40
C ARG A 224 6.09 24.40 -12.26
N ARG A 225 6.05 25.72 -12.37
CA ARG A 225 6.45 26.63 -11.29
C ARG A 225 5.58 26.46 -10.04
N SER A 226 4.27 26.28 -10.21
CA SER A 226 3.35 25.97 -9.13
C SER A 226 3.69 24.64 -8.46
N PHE A 227 3.93 23.54 -9.22
CA PHE A 227 4.28 22.23 -8.67
C PHE A 227 5.57 22.24 -7.84
N PHE A 228 6.64 22.85 -8.35
CA PHE A 228 7.90 22.94 -7.60
C PHE A 228 7.78 23.86 -6.38
N HIS A 229 6.98 24.92 -6.48
CA HIS A 229 6.68 25.78 -5.35
C HIS A 229 5.90 25.03 -4.28
N ASP A 230 4.86 24.27 -4.67
CA ASP A 230 4.03 23.46 -3.79
C ASP A 230 4.84 22.37 -3.09
N LEU A 231 5.69 21.66 -3.83
CA LEU A 231 6.60 20.65 -3.27
C LEU A 231 7.58 21.30 -2.27
N ARG A 232 8.18 22.43 -2.63
CA ARG A 232 9.09 23.17 -1.74
C ARG A 232 8.41 23.59 -0.44
N GLU A 233 7.16 24.04 -0.51
CA GLU A 233 6.40 24.44 0.68
C GLU A 233 6.11 23.24 1.59
N GLY A 234 5.71 22.08 1.03
CA GLY A 234 5.55 20.83 1.76
C GLY A 234 6.86 20.38 2.43
N VAL A 235 7.99 20.47 1.72
CA VAL A 235 9.32 20.14 2.25
C VAL A 235 9.71 21.09 3.39
N ILE A 236 9.55 22.41 3.21
CA ILE A 236 9.86 23.41 4.24
C ILE A 236 9.03 23.17 5.51
N TYR A 237 7.72 22.93 5.34
CA TYR A 237 6.85 22.60 6.47
C TYR A 237 7.31 21.33 7.19
N THR A 238 7.65 20.29 6.43
CA THR A 238 8.14 19.02 6.99
C THR A 238 9.45 19.20 7.76
N LEU A 239 10.41 19.93 7.19
CA LEU A 239 11.68 20.23 7.85
C LEU A 239 11.50 21.10 9.12
N GLY A 240 10.50 21.98 9.12
CA GLY A 240 10.15 22.82 10.28
C GLY A 240 9.30 22.10 11.33
N THR A 241 8.85 20.86 11.09
CA THR A 241 7.96 20.10 11.96
C THR A 241 8.65 18.82 12.46
N PRO A 242 9.34 18.82 13.62
CA PRO A 242 10.22 17.73 14.05
C PRO A 242 9.54 16.36 14.13
N TRP A 243 8.30 16.27 14.68
CA TRP A 243 7.59 14.99 14.75
C TRP A 243 7.32 14.39 13.36
N LEU A 244 6.98 15.23 12.38
CA LEU A 244 6.71 14.82 11.02
C LEU A 244 8.00 14.35 10.31
N LEU A 245 9.05 15.20 10.36
CA LEU A 245 10.35 14.90 9.76
C LEU A 245 10.93 13.57 10.26
N TRP A 246 11.00 13.38 11.57
CA TRP A 246 11.61 12.18 12.13
C TRP A 246 10.75 10.92 11.94
N THR A 247 9.43 11.06 11.82
CA THR A 247 8.57 9.94 11.40
C THR A 247 8.85 9.53 9.95
N LEU A 248 9.03 10.48 9.02
CA LEU A 248 9.38 10.18 7.64
C LEU A 248 10.80 9.58 7.51
N VAL A 249 11.77 10.08 8.28
CA VAL A 249 13.13 9.49 8.34
C VAL A 249 13.05 8.05 8.84
N TRP A 250 12.28 7.81 9.90
CA TRP A 250 12.04 6.46 10.40
C TRP A 250 11.38 5.57 9.34
N ALA A 251 10.36 6.07 8.62
CA ALA A 251 9.68 5.33 7.56
C ALA A 251 10.64 4.93 6.43
N CYS A 252 11.49 5.86 5.96
CA CYS A 252 12.55 5.55 4.97
C CYS A 252 13.45 4.40 5.41
N ILE A 253 13.96 4.49 6.64
CA ILE A 253 14.88 3.48 7.19
C ILE A 253 14.13 2.15 7.35
N SER A 254 12.90 2.17 7.84
CA SER A 254 12.09 0.96 8.01
C SER A 254 11.80 0.27 6.69
N VAL A 255 11.43 1.00 5.64
CA VAL A 255 11.22 0.44 4.30
C VAL A 255 12.50 -0.20 3.77
N LEU A 256 13.65 0.47 3.95
CA LEU A 256 14.95 -0.05 3.49
C LEU A 256 15.32 -1.38 4.15
N PHE A 257 15.08 -1.52 5.45
CA PHE A 257 15.53 -2.71 6.20
C PHE A 257 14.47 -3.80 6.33
N LEU A 258 13.16 -3.50 6.21
CA LEU A 258 12.09 -4.50 6.43
C LEU A 258 11.55 -5.12 5.15
N ILE A 259 11.39 -4.33 4.07
CA ILE A 259 10.64 -4.80 2.90
C ILE A 259 11.37 -5.93 2.18
N GLY A 260 12.65 -5.76 1.87
CA GLY A 260 13.45 -6.77 1.19
C GLY A 260 13.49 -8.11 1.93
N PRO A 261 13.84 -8.16 3.22
CA PRO A 261 13.82 -9.40 3.99
C PRO A 261 12.46 -10.11 3.99
N ILE A 262 11.37 -9.38 4.16
CA ILE A 262 10.02 -9.97 4.20
C ILE A 262 9.58 -10.46 2.81
N GLU A 263 9.74 -9.64 1.79
CA GLU A 263 9.21 -9.94 0.43
C GLU A 263 10.11 -10.91 -0.34
N VAL A 264 11.44 -10.89 -0.09
CA VAL A 264 12.43 -11.65 -0.87
C VAL A 264 12.96 -12.85 -0.09
N LEU A 265 13.30 -12.70 1.20
CA LEU A 265 14.02 -13.76 1.93
C LEU A 265 13.10 -14.68 2.75
N LEU A 266 11.92 -14.24 3.16
CA LEU A 266 11.00 -15.09 3.93
C LEU A 266 10.62 -16.41 3.21
N PRO A 267 10.41 -16.45 1.87
CA PRO A 267 10.17 -17.72 1.18
C PRO A 267 11.33 -18.71 1.32
N PHE A 268 12.57 -18.23 1.35
CA PHE A 268 13.75 -19.06 1.54
C PHE A 268 13.89 -19.53 3.00
N VAL A 269 13.52 -18.72 3.98
CA VAL A 269 13.39 -19.19 5.38
C VAL A 269 12.38 -20.34 5.46
N VAL A 270 11.22 -20.22 4.80
CA VAL A 270 10.23 -21.31 4.77
C VAL A 270 10.78 -22.57 4.10
N ARG A 271 11.45 -22.44 2.96
CA ARG A 271 11.99 -23.57 2.21
C ARG A 271 13.14 -24.25 2.94
N ASP A 272 14.14 -23.47 3.37
CA ASP A 272 15.44 -23.99 3.78
C ASP A 272 15.53 -24.26 5.29
N GLN A 273 14.83 -23.46 6.12
CA GLN A 273 14.85 -23.56 7.58
C GLN A 273 13.70 -24.40 8.12
N LEU A 274 12.48 -24.22 7.57
CA LEU A 274 11.30 -24.96 8.00
C LEU A 274 11.03 -26.21 7.15
N ALA A 275 11.80 -26.48 6.09
CA ALA A 275 11.53 -27.49 5.06
C ALA A 275 10.06 -27.43 4.56
N GLY A 276 9.51 -26.22 4.48
CA GLY A 276 8.12 -25.94 4.15
C GLY A 276 7.88 -25.73 2.67
N ASP A 277 6.61 -25.77 2.30
CA ASP A 277 6.14 -25.57 0.93
C ASP A 277 5.45 -24.21 0.75
N SER A 278 4.87 -24.00 -0.44
CA SER A 278 4.11 -22.80 -0.80
C SER A 278 2.87 -22.56 0.07
N ARG A 279 2.26 -23.61 0.60
CA ARG A 279 1.12 -23.48 1.54
C ARG A 279 1.58 -22.80 2.81
N MET A 280 2.70 -23.26 3.36
CA MET A 280 3.28 -22.69 4.58
C MET A 280 3.61 -21.21 4.39
N PHE A 281 4.24 -20.84 3.27
CA PHE A 281 4.53 -19.45 2.95
C PHE A 281 3.25 -18.60 2.77
N GLY A 282 2.29 -19.10 1.99
CA GLY A 282 1.00 -18.41 1.82
C GLY A 282 0.23 -18.23 3.13
N PHE A 283 0.28 -19.23 4.04
CA PHE A 283 -0.31 -19.13 5.38
C PHE A 283 0.39 -18.10 6.27
N LEU A 284 1.72 -18.01 6.21
CA LEU A 284 2.47 -16.99 6.97
C LEU A 284 2.07 -15.57 6.55
N LEU A 285 1.99 -15.32 5.24
CA LEU A 285 1.49 -14.04 4.73
C LEU A 285 0.04 -13.79 5.14
N ALA A 286 -0.81 -14.82 5.10
CA ALA A 286 -2.21 -14.72 5.53
C ALA A 286 -2.32 -14.36 7.02
N VAL A 287 -1.51 -14.98 7.89
CA VAL A 287 -1.46 -14.67 9.33
C VAL A 287 -1.02 -13.22 9.57
N MET A 288 -0.02 -12.74 8.81
CA MET A 288 0.40 -11.33 8.83
C MET A 288 -0.75 -10.41 8.42
N GLY A 289 -1.46 -10.72 7.32
CA GLY A 289 -2.61 -9.96 6.83
C GLY A 289 -3.79 -9.95 7.81
N VAL A 290 -4.07 -11.07 8.47
CA VAL A 290 -5.09 -11.16 9.54
C VAL A 290 -4.69 -10.29 10.73
N GLY A 291 -3.42 -10.34 11.14
CA GLY A 291 -2.87 -9.43 12.16
C GLY A 291 -3.10 -7.97 11.79
N ALA A 292 -2.78 -7.60 10.56
CA ALA A 292 -2.96 -6.24 10.04
C ALA A 292 -4.45 -5.82 10.06
N ALA A 293 -5.36 -6.68 9.62
CA ALA A 293 -6.80 -6.41 9.65
C ALA A 293 -7.32 -6.20 11.08
N LEU A 294 -6.94 -7.09 12.01
CA LEU A 294 -7.32 -6.97 13.41
C LEU A 294 -6.74 -5.73 14.08
N GLY A 295 -5.45 -5.42 13.84
CA GLY A 295 -4.80 -4.22 14.35
C GLY A 295 -5.49 -2.95 13.90
N SER A 296 -5.85 -2.87 12.61
CA SER A 296 -6.58 -1.74 12.04
C SER A 296 -7.98 -1.59 12.65
N LEU A 297 -8.76 -2.67 12.72
CA LEU A 297 -10.13 -2.66 13.26
C LEU A 297 -10.14 -2.28 14.76
N LEU A 298 -9.23 -2.87 15.55
CA LEU A 298 -9.12 -2.56 16.97
C LEU A 298 -8.77 -1.07 17.16
N THR A 299 -7.77 -0.56 16.43
CA THR A 299 -7.37 0.84 16.56
C THR A 299 -8.49 1.80 16.17
N ALA A 300 -9.22 1.50 15.09
CA ALA A 300 -10.37 2.29 14.66
C ALA A 300 -11.55 2.27 15.65
N SER A 301 -11.63 1.23 16.50
CA SER A 301 -12.69 1.08 17.50
C SER A 301 -12.43 1.86 18.80
N PHE A 302 -11.19 2.29 19.03
CA PHE A 302 -10.81 3.03 20.24
C PHE A 302 -10.58 4.52 19.93
N ARG A 303 -10.69 5.33 20.99
CA ARG A 303 -10.30 6.75 20.92
C ARG A 303 -8.80 6.87 20.79
N LEU A 304 -8.34 7.87 20.04
CA LEU A 304 -6.90 8.17 19.92
C LEU A 304 -6.29 8.39 21.32
N PRO A 305 -5.20 7.67 21.67
CA PRO A 305 -4.59 7.81 22.99
C PRO A 305 -3.97 9.20 23.13
N ARG A 306 -3.89 9.73 24.36
CA ARG A 306 -3.22 11.01 24.64
C ARG A 306 -1.77 11.01 24.18
N ARG A 307 -1.07 9.87 24.32
CA ARG A 307 0.31 9.67 23.85
C ARG A 307 0.34 9.02 22.47
N TYR A 308 -0.29 9.66 21.50
CA TYR A 308 -0.51 9.10 20.16
C TYR A 308 0.79 8.91 19.35
N LEU A 309 1.77 9.84 19.44
CA LEU A 309 3.07 9.70 18.77
C LEU A 309 3.89 8.57 19.40
N THR A 310 3.90 8.49 20.73
CA THR A 310 4.58 7.43 21.46
C THR A 310 3.99 6.07 21.13
N VAL A 311 2.66 5.92 21.15
CA VAL A 311 1.97 4.66 20.82
C VAL A 311 2.26 4.27 19.39
N MET A 312 2.21 5.20 18.45
CA MET A 312 2.52 4.97 17.03
C MET A 312 3.95 4.46 16.86
N MET A 313 4.95 5.18 17.37
CA MET A 313 6.36 4.82 17.22
C MET A 313 6.73 3.52 17.94
N VAL A 314 6.14 3.26 19.11
CA VAL A 314 6.32 2.00 19.83
C VAL A 314 5.68 0.85 19.09
N SER A 315 4.46 1.03 18.55
CA SER A 315 3.79 0.00 17.76
C SER A 315 4.63 -0.41 16.52
N TRP A 316 5.14 0.55 15.80
CA TRP A 316 5.98 0.28 14.63
C TRP A 316 7.38 -0.26 15.02
N GLY A 317 8.04 0.38 15.99
CA GLY A 317 9.39 0.00 16.41
C GLY A 317 9.40 -1.33 17.16
N ALA A 318 8.71 -1.44 18.30
CA ALA A 318 8.68 -2.67 19.08
C ALA A 318 7.97 -3.83 18.34
N GLY A 319 7.00 -3.49 17.48
CA GLY A 319 6.31 -4.48 16.64
C GLY A 319 7.18 -5.18 15.61
N SER A 320 8.32 -4.59 15.22
CA SER A 320 9.29 -5.23 14.32
C SER A 320 10.26 -6.17 15.05
N LEU A 321 10.41 -6.08 16.38
CA LEU A 321 11.35 -6.90 17.15
C LEU A 321 11.19 -8.42 16.94
N PRO A 322 9.97 -9.00 16.87
CA PRO A 322 9.84 -10.43 16.61
C PRO A 322 10.46 -10.90 15.29
N LEU A 323 10.56 -10.00 14.29
CA LEU A 323 11.21 -10.33 13.02
C LEU A 323 12.71 -10.62 13.19
N ALA A 324 13.37 -10.01 14.18
CA ALA A 324 14.78 -10.25 14.47
C ALA A 324 15.09 -11.73 14.73
N ALA A 325 14.12 -12.49 15.23
CA ALA A 325 14.29 -13.90 15.52
C ALA A 325 13.82 -14.85 14.39
N VAL A 326 13.17 -14.33 13.34
CA VAL A 326 12.65 -15.16 12.23
C VAL A 326 13.73 -16.02 11.59
N GLY A 327 14.92 -15.45 11.40
CA GLY A 327 16.05 -16.19 10.78
C GLY A 327 16.67 -17.30 11.63
N VAL A 328 16.27 -17.47 12.91
CA VAL A 328 16.76 -18.52 13.83
C VAL A 328 15.64 -19.39 14.40
N MET A 329 14.36 -19.09 14.09
CA MET A 329 13.22 -19.85 14.58
C MET A 329 12.98 -21.07 13.69
N ASP A 330 13.00 -22.28 14.29
CA ASP A 330 12.70 -23.55 13.61
C ASP A 330 11.22 -23.95 13.73
N SER A 331 10.36 -23.09 14.27
CA SER A 331 8.94 -23.36 14.48
C SER A 331 8.08 -22.48 13.60
N PHE A 332 7.24 -23.11 12.78
CA PHE A 332 6.21 -22.41 11.99
C PHE A 332 5.34 -21.48 12.84
N TRP A 333 4.88 -21.96 14.00
CA TRP A 333 4.00 -21.18 14.88
C TRP A 333 4.70 -19.96 15.50
N ALA A 334 6.02 -20.08 15.77
CA ALA A 334 6.80 -18.96 16.28
C ALA A 334 6.95 -17.87 15.21
N ILE A 335 7.27 -18.24 13.96
CA ILE A 335 7.35 -17.30 12.82
C ILE A 335 5.96 -16.71 12.53
N ALA A 336 4.90 -17.53 12.55
CA ALA A 336 3.54 -17.06 12.38
C ALA A 336 3.13 -16.03 13.44
N ALA A 337 3.47 -16.27 14.71
CA ALA A 337 3.23 -15.30 15.78
C ALA A 337 4.01 -14.00 15.59
N ALA A 338 5.28 -14.09 15.17
CA ALA A 338 6.11 -12.92 14.86
C ALA A 338 5.51 -12.06 13.74
N LEU A 339 5.07 -12.69 12.65
CA LEU A 339 4.43 -12.01 11.52
C LEU A 339 3.05 -11.45 11.88
N PHE A 340 2.27 -12.16 12.69
CA PHE A 340 1.00 -11.66 13.22
C PHE A 340 1.19 -10.37 14.02
N ILE A 341 2.15 -10.37 14.95
CA ILE A 341 2.47 -9.21 15.79
C ILE A 341 2.93 -8.05 14.90
N PHE A 342 3.82 -8.32 13.93
CA PHE A 342 4.31 -7.32 13.00
C PHE A 342 3.16 -6.70 12.18
N GLY A 343 2.29 -7.52 11.61
CA GLY A 343 1.12 -7.05 10.85
C GLY A 343 0.16 -6.22 11.70
N ALA A 344 -0.17 -6.72 12.91
CA ALA A 344 -1.09 -6.03 13.82
C ALA A 344 -0.55 -4.67 14.26
N THR A 345 0.68 -4.63 14.75
CA THR A 345 1.31 -3.38 15.24
C THR A 345 1.61 -2.39 14.11
N GLY A 346 1.98 -2.90 12.93
CA GLY A 346 2.15 -2.09 11.73
C GLY A 346 0.88 -1.33 11.36
N SER A 347 -0.25 -2.01 11.38
CA SER A 347 -1.55 -1.39 11.09
C SER A 347 -2.04 -0.43 12.18
N VAL A 348 -1.75 -0.70 13.47
CA VAL A 348 -2.02 0.25 14.56
C VAL A 348 -1.33 1.59 14.27
N GLY A 349 -0.03 1.55 13.98
CA GLY A 349 0.74 2.75 13.66
C GLY A 349 0.21 3.47 12.42
N MET A 350 -0.16 2.73 11.37
CA MET A 350 -0.67 3.31 10.12
C MET A 350 -2.00 4.04 10.30
N VAL A 351 -2.93 3.49 11.11
CA VAL A 351 -4.22 4.15 11.42
C VAL A 351 -4.00 5.44 12.20
N ILE A 352 -3.10 5.41 13.19
CA ILE A 352 -2.74 6.62 13.96
C ILE A 352 -2.09 7.65 13.03
N TRP A 353 -1.13 7.25 12.19
CA TRP A 353 -0.44 8.12 11.24
C TRP A 353 -1.41 8.86 10.31
N GLY A 354 -2.31 8.13 9.64
CA GLY A 354 -3.31 8.75 8.76
C GLY A 354 -4.19 9.76 9.49
N THR A 355 -4.56 9.46 10.76
CA THR A 355 -5.33 10.38 11.61
C THR A 355 -4.52 11.64 11.96
N LEU A 356 -3.22 11.49 12.26
CA LEU A 356 -2.35 12.63 12.61
C LEU A 356 -2.12 13.55 11.42
N LEU A 357 -1.89 13.01 10.22
CA LEU A 357 -1.77 13.83 9.01
C LEU A 357 -3.01 14.70 8.82
N GLN A 358 -4.21 14.12 8.96
CA GLN A 358 -5.47 14.84 8.78
C GLN A 358 -5.76 15.87 9.89
N ARG A 359 -5.29 15.65 11.13
CA ARG A 359 -5.63 16.49 12.29
C ARG A 359 -4.56 17.50 12.66
N ARG A 360 -3.29 17.25 12.34
CA ARG A 360 -2.16 18.11 12.74
C ARG A 360 -1.53 18.89 11.59
N VAL A 361 -1.70 18.43 10.34
CA VAL A 361 -1.22 19.17 9.17
C VAL A 361 -2.28 20.18 8.75
N PRO A 362 -1.92 21.47 8.49
CA PRO A 362 -2.87 22.46 8.00
C PRO A 362 -3.57 21.99 6.71
N PRO A 363 -4.91 22.20 6.57
CA PRO A 363 -5.66 21.69 5.44
C PRO A 363 -5.10 22.07 4.06
N HIS A 364 -4.54 23.28 3.91
CA HIS A 364 -3.96 23.75 2.65
C HIS A 364 -2.60 23.09 2.31
N LEU A 365 -1.92 22.46 3.29
CA LEU A 365 -0.66 21.72 3.11
C LEU A 365 -0.87 20.20 3.07
N LEU A 366 -2.04 19.70 3.47
CA LEU A 366 -2.28 18.28 3.66
C LEU A 366 -1.96 17.47 2.39
N GLY A 367 -2.41 17.92 1.23
CA GLY A 367 -2.15 17.24 -0.05
C GLY A 367 -0.65 17.19 -0.38
N ARG A 368 0.09 18.28 -0.12
CA ARG A 368 1.54 18.40 -0.39
C ARG A 368 2.35 17.50 0.54
N VAL A 369 2.02 17.53 1.83
CA VAL A 369 2.67 16.69 2.84
C VAL A 369 2.36 15.21 2.60
N SER A 370 1.10 14.85 2.27
CA SER A 370 0.73 13.46 1.98
C SER A 370 1.42 12.92 0.71
N SER A 371 1.59 13.76 -0.31
CA SER A 371 2.35 13.37 -1.52
C SER A 371 3.83 13.15 -1.21
N LEU A 372 4.42 14.00 -0.36
CA LEU A 372 5.80 13.86 0.10
C LEU A 372 5.96 12.59 0.95
N ASP A 373 5.04 12.34 1.89
CA ASP A 373 4.98 11.13 2.72
C ASP A 373 4.95 9.87 1.85
N PHE A 374 4.02 9.80 0.89
CA PHE A 374 3.87 8.66 0.00
C PHE A 374 5.14 8.41 -0.82
N PHE A 375 5.73 9.47 -1.39
CA PHE A 375 6.96 9.35 -2.18
C PHE A 375 8.14 8.90 -1.31
N VAL A 376 8.37 9.56 -0.17
CA VAL A 376 9.47 9.27 0.75
C VAL A 376 9.35 7.85 1.31
N SER A 377 8.14 7.44 1.68
CA SER A 377 7.88 6.09 2.23
C SER A 377 8.07 4.96 1.21
N LEU A 378 7.94 5.25 -0.10
CA LEU A 378 8.11 4.23 -1.15
C LEU A 378 9.46 4.29 -1.87
N ALA A 379 10.15 5.44 -1.83
CA ALA A 379 11.34 5.69 -2.64
C ALA A 379 12.46 4.65 -2.44
N LEU A 380 12.62 4.13 -1.22
CA LEU A 380 13.64 3.13 -0.90
C LEU A 380 13.17 1.66 -1.06
N MET A 381 11.90 1.43 -1.40
CA MET A 381 11.37 0.09 -1.60
C MET A 381 12.13 -0.70 -2.70
N PRO A 382 12.38 -0.12 -3.91
CA PRO A 382 13.19 -0.81 -4.92
C PRO A 382 14.60 -1.14 -4.46
N VAL A 383 15.20 -0.23 -3.68
CA VAL A 383 16.56 -0.42 -3.14
C VAL A 383 16.56 -1.56 -2.12
N SER A 384 15.58 -1.58 -1.20
CA SER A 384 15.42 -2.66 -0.22
C SER A 384 15.30 -4.02 -0.89
N MET A 385 14.41 -4.14 -1.88
CA MET A 385 14.19 -5.38 -2.61
C MET A 385 15.43 -5.80 -3.42
N ALA A 386 16.08 -4.86 -4.13
CA ALA A 386 17.27 -5.16 -4.92
C ALA A 386 18.48 -5.59 -4.08
N LEU A 387 18.60 -5.09 -2.85
CA LEU A 387 19.72 -5.41 -1.96
C LEU A 387 19.52 -6.74 -1.21
N ALA A 388 18.29 -7.21 -1.02
CA ALA A 388 18.00 -8.39 -0.20
C ALA A 388 18.67 -9.66 -0.74
N GLY A 389 18.64 -9.91 -2.04
CA GLY A 389 19.29 -11.07 -2.69
C GLY A 389 20.80 -11.04 -2.54
N PRO A 390 21.50 -10.00 -3.03
CA PRO A 390 22.95 -9.88 -2.86
C PRO A 390 23.39 -9.92 -1.38
N ALA A 391 22.61 -9.35 -0.47
CA ALA A 391 22.90 -9.43 0.96
C ALA A 391 22.87 -10.88 1.47
N ALA A 392 21.94 -11.70 0.99
CA ALA A 392 21.81 -13.10 1.38
C ALA A 392 22.93 -14.01 0.80
N GLU A 393 23.65 -13.56 -0.23
CA GLU A 393 24.84 -14.27 -0.74
C GLU A 393 26.07 -14.08 0.16
N VAL A 394 26.15 -12.94 0.87
CA VAL A 394 27.32 -12.54 1.67
C VAL A 394 27.08 -12.72 3.16
N LEU A 395 25.83 -12.52 3.60
CA LEU A 395 25.43 -12.55 5.01
C LEU A 395 24.46 -13.72 5.26
N PRO A 396 24.55 -14.39 6.41
CA PRO A 396 23.55 -15.39 6.77
C PRO A 396 22.18 -14.74 6.98
N ILE A 397 21.11 -15.41 6.55
CA ILE A 397 19.74 -14.88 6.58
C ILE A 397 19.34 -14.43 8.00
N TRP A 398 19.77 -15.15 9.05
CA TRP A 398 19.48 -14.78 10.43
C TRP A 398 20.01 -13.38 10.79
N LEU A 399 21.19 -13.00 10.28
CA LEU A 399 21.76 -11.68 10.56
C LEU A 399 20.95 -10.58 9.85
N ILE A 400 20.48 -10.84 8.64
CA ILE A 400 19.65 -9.90 7.89
C ILE A 400 18.34 -9.64 8.64
N PHE A 401 17.66 -10.70 9.12
CA PHE A 401 16.44 -10.55 9.92
C PHE A 401 16.71 -9.92 11.29
N LEU A 402 17.84 -10.21 11.93
CA LEU A 402 18.24 -9.55 13.18
C LEU A 402 18.39 -8.04 12.99
N VAL A 403 19.07 -7.64 11.92
CA VAL A 403 19.25 -6.21 11.57
C VAL A 403 17.90 -5.58 11.23
N ALA A 404 17.10 -6.24 10.40
CA ALA A 404 15.77 -5.76 10.01
C ALA A 404 14.86 -5.50 11.22
N GLY A 405 14.74 -6.48 12.11
CA GLY A 405 13.93 -6.35 13.33
C GLY A 405 14.52 -5.45 14.41
N GLY A 406 15.87 -5.29 14.44
CA GLY A 406 16.58 -4.52 15.45
C GLY A 406 16.75 -3.03 15.14
N VAL A 407 16.94 -2.66 13.88
CA VAL A 407 17.15 -1.26 13.46
C VAL A 407 15.91 -0.41 13.69
N CYS A 408 14.72 -0.92 13.37
CA CYS A 408 13.49 -0.15 13.45
C CYS A 408 13.14 0.33 14.88
N PRO A 409 13.22 -0.50 15.94
CA PRO A 409 12.98 -0.02 17.30
C PRO A 409 14.04 0.97 17.79
N VAL A 410 15.31 0.77 17.42
CA VAL A 410 16.39 1.71 17.75
C VAL A 410 16.09 3.07 17.12
N MET A 411 15.77 3.09 15.83
CA MET A 411 15.43 4.33 15.13
C MET A 411 14.13 4.97 15.63
N ALA A 412 13.16 4.18 16.10
CA ALA A 412 11.95 4.71 16.72
C ALA A 412 12.28 5.45 18.04
N VAL A 413 13.16 4.88 18.85
CA VAL A 413 13.64 5.54 20.09
C VAL A 413 14.41 6.83 19.74
N VAL A 414 15.30 6.79 18.74
CA VAL A 414 16.04 7.97 18.28
C VAL A 414 15.09 9.06 17.80
N ALA A 415 14.11 8.71 16.94
CA ALA A 415 13.12 9.65 16.42
C ALA A 415 12.29 10.28 17.54
N MET A 416 11.81 9.48 18.51
CA MET A 416 11.08 9.99 19.67
C MET A 416 11.90 10.93 20.52
N ALA A 417 13.19 10.61 20.75
CA ALA A 417 14.08 11.40 21.59
C ALA A 417 14.45 12.73 20.90
N VAL A 418 14.89 12.69 19.64
CA VAL A 418 15.34 13.89 18.90
C VAL A 418 14.19 14.83 18.59
N ALA A 419 13.04 14.31 18.16
CA ALA A 419 11.85 15.12 17.91
C ALA A 419 11.08 15.47 19.19
N ARG A 420 11.52 15.01 20.38
CA ARG A 420 10.82 15.21 21.66
C ARG A 420 9.33 14.86 21.58
N MET A 421 9.00 13.79 20.86
CA MET A 421 7.62 13.41 20.57
C MET A 421 6.73 13.26 21.82
N PRO A 422 7.22 12.70 22.97
CA PRO A 422 6.42 12.62 24.19
C PRO A 422 6.05 13.97 24.80
N ALA A 423 6.85 15.01 24.59
CA ALA A 423 6.54 16.37 25.04
C ALA A 423 5.62 17.08 24.02
N ASP A 424 5.87 16.88 22.73
CA ASP A 424 5.08 17.47 21.66
C ASP A 424 3.60 17.00 21.69
N GLU A 425 3.37 15.69 21.89
CA GLU A 425 1.99 15.14 21.93
C GLU A 425 1.19 15.65 23.14
N LEU A 426 1.86 15.92 24.28
CA LEU A 426 1.22 16.49 25.47
C LEU A 426 0.93 17.98 25.29
N ALA A 427 1.75 18.69 24.52
CA ALA A 427 1.51 20.10 24.17
C ALA A 427 0.38 20.29 23.15
N HIS A 428 0.08 19.24 22.38
CA HIS A 428 -0.95 19.28 21.33
C HIS A 428 -2.00 18.16 21.52
N PRO A 429 -2.84 18.22 22.58
CA PRO A 429 -3.83 17.18 22.85
C PRO A 429 -4.90 17.15 21.75
N LEU A 430 -5.22 15.95 21.24
CA LEU A 430 -6.22 15.72 20.18
C LEU A 430 -7.56 15.22 20.74
N ASP A 431 -7.68 15.06 22.04
CA ASP A 431 -8.88 14.61 22.75
C ASP A 431 -9.85 15.75 23.10
N GLN A 432 -9.45 17.01 22.87
CA GLN A 432 -10.34 18.17 23.05
C GLN A 432 -11.07 18.46 21.76
N GLU A 433 -12.43 18.45 21.81
CA GLU A 433 -13.27 19.03 20.75
C GLU A 433 -12.91 20.50 20.56
N PRO A 434 -12.90 21.02 19.30
CA PRO A 434 -12.69 22.45 19.07
C PRO A 434 -13.70 23.26 19.89
N ALA A 435 -13.22 24.24 20.64
CA ALA A 435 -14.00 25.08 21.56
C ALA A 435 -15.07 25.97 20.87
N LEU A 436 -15.47 25.66 19.64
CA LEU A 436 -16.39 26.46 18.81
C LEU A 436 -17.89 26.30 19.13
N GLU A 437 -18.27 25.36 20.00
CA GLU A 437 -19.72 25.21 20.35
C GLU A 437 -20.12 25.70 21.76
N ARG A 438 -19.18 26.21 22.55
CA ARG A 438 -19.52 26.68 23.92
C ARG A 438 -19.96 28.14 23.97
N THR A 439 -19.88 28.90 22.90
CA THR A 439 -20.17 30.35 22.91
C THR A 439 -21.62 30.67 22.48
N THR A 440 -22.40 29.70 22.00
CA THR A 440 -23.80 29.94 21.59
C THR A 440 -24.84 29.42 22.57
N ALA A 441 -24.46 28.76 23.65
CA ALA A 441 -25.40 28.26 24.68
C ALA A 441 -25.47 29.11 25.96
N ALA A 442 -24.78 30.26 26.01
CA ALA A 442 -24.76 31.16 27.18
C ALA A 442 -25.38 32.53 26.88
N GLY A 443 -26.26 32.61 25.87
CA GLY A 443 -26.94 33.85 25.53
C GLY A 443 -28.34 33.59 25.00
N ASP A 444 -29.23 33.09 25.87
CA ASP A 444 -30.69 33.27 25.85
C ASP A 444 -31.23 33.05 27.26
#